data_7fa734482907eb3a92ca73967640991f
#
_entry.id   7fa734482907eb3a92ca73967640991f
#
_cell.length_a   1.000
_cell.length_b   1.000
_cell.length_c   1.000
_cell.angle_alpha   90.00
_cell.angle_beta   90.00
_cell.angle_gamma   90.00
#
_symmetry.space_group_name_H-M   'P 1'
#
loop_
_entity.id
_entity.type
_entity.pdbx_description
1 polymer ?
#
loop_
_entity_poly.entity_id
_entity_poly.type
_entity_poly.pdbx_seq_one_letter_code
_entity_poly.pdbx_strand_id
1 'polypeptide(L)'
;PSSALLEVLDPEQNNAFVDHYLDVPFDLSKVMFITTANLVDPVPSALRDRMEVLELPGYIEEEKLLIAQKYLIPRQIRAHGLRKNQLKIEDDAVLRIVREYT
;
A
#
# COMPACT_ATOMS: atom_id res chain seq x y z
N PRO A 1 -16.26 -6.92 -9.85
CA PRO A 1 -14.94 -6.30 -9.79
C PRO A 1 -13.79 -7.26 -10.13
N SER A 2 -13.71 -8.45 -9.50
CA SER A 2 -12.63 -9.41 -9.77
C SER A 2 -12.58 -9.92 -11.22
N SER A 3 -13.72 -10.11 -11.85
CA SER A 3 -13.81 -10.53 -13.24
C SER A 3 -13.28 -9.48 -14.22
N ALA A 4 -13.54 -8.20 -13.95
CA ALA A 4 -13.00 -7.10 -14.74
C ALA A 4 -11.48 -7.01 -14.61
N LEU A 5 -10.93 -7.21 -13.41
CA LEU A 5 -9.49 -7.24 -13.18
C LEU A 5 -8.80 -8.43 -13.87
N LEU A 6 -9.45 -9.59 -13.93
CA LEU A 6 -8.95 -10.75 -14.69
C LEU A 6 -8.78 -10.41 -16.17
N GLU A 7 -9.74 -9.72 -16.76
CA GLU A 7 -9.67 -9.27 -18.15
C GLU A 7 -8.55 -8.24 -18.38
N VAL A 8 -8.42 -7.28 -17.47
CA VAL A 8 -7.37 -6.24 -17.52
C VAL A 8 -5.96 -6.84 -17.44
N LEU A 9 -5.75 -7.83 -16.58
CA LEU A 9 -4.45 -8.44 -16.32
C LEU A 9 -4.11 -9.59 -17.27
N ASP A 10 -5.06 -10.06 -18.07
CA ASP A 10 -4.82 -11.16 -19.01
C ASP A 10 -4.20 -10.62 -20.31
N PRO A 11 -2.95 -11.00 -20.65
CA PRO A 11 -2.29 -10.56 -21.89
C PRO A 11 -3.03 -10.96 -23.16
N GLU A 12 -3.85 -12.00 -23.12
CA GLU A 12 -4.63 -12.47 -24.28
C GLU A 12 -5.91 -11.65 -24.49
N GLN A 13 -6.41 -10.97 -23.45
CA GLN A 13 -7.67 -10.23 -23.48
C GLN A 13 -7.51 -8.72 -23.35
N ASN A 14 -6.46 -8.22 -22.71
CA ASN A 14 -6.31 -6.82 -22.36
C ASN A 14 -6.00 -5.90 -23.56
N ASN A 15 -5.68 -6.43 -24.71
CA ASN A 15 -5.50 -5.67 -25.93
C ASN A 15 -6.81 -5.08 -26.50
N ALA A 16 -7.94 -5.62 -26.09
CA ALA A 16 -9.28 -5.21 -26.50
C ALA A 16 -10.20 -5.02 -25.28
N PHE A 17 -9.68 -4.42 -24.20
CA PHE A 17 -10.45 -4.13 -23.01
C PHE A 17 -11.55 -3.10 -23.31
N VAL A 18 -12.77 -3.39 -22.88
CA VAL A 18 -13.92 -2.49 -23.05
C VAL A 18 -14.38 -2.01 -21.68
N ASP A 19 -14.36 -0.72 -21.46
CA ASP A 19 -15.01 -0.07 -20.33
C ASP A 19 -16.53 -0.10 -20.56
N HIS A 20 -17.27 -0.67 -19.61
CA HIS A 20 -18.73 -0.79 -19.70
C HIS A 20 -19.47 0.55 -19.76
N TYR A 21 -18.82 1.61 -19.31
CA TYR A 21 -19.38 2.96 -19.37
C TYR A 21 -19.12 3.66 -20.72
N LEU A 22 -17.91 3.54 -21.24
CA LEU A 22 -17.53 4.18 -22.51
C LEU A 22 -17.84 3.33 -23.74
N ASP A 23 -17.93 2.02 -23.58
CA ASP A 23 -18.19 1.03 -24.64
C ASP A 23 -17.25 1.17 -25.86
N VAL A 24 -16.00 1.53 -25.59
CA VAL A 24 -14.94 1.66 -26.60
C VAL A 24 -13.79 0.75 -26.24
N PRO A 25 -13.30 -0.08 -27.18
CA PRO A 25 -12.13 -0.93 -26.95
C PRO A 25 -10.88 -0.09 -26.69
N PHE A 26 -10.08 -0.51 -25.71
CA PHE A 26 -8.80 0.10 -25.38
C PHE A 26 -7.71 -0.96 -25.24
N ASP A 27 -6.55 -0.70 -25.82
CA ASP A 27 -5.39 -1.62 -25.73
C ASP A 27 -4.59 -1.37 -24.46
N LEU A 28 -4.64 -2.30 -23.52
CA LEU A 28 -3.88 -2.29 -22.28
C LEU A 28 -2.63 -3.18 -22.31
N SER A 29 -2.29 -3.77 -23.46
CA SER A 29 -1.19 -4.73 -23.58
C SER A 29 0.18 -4.16 -23.25
N LYS A 30 0.35 -2.85 -23.34
CA LYS A 30 1.62 -2.14 -23.04
C LYS A 30 1.59 -1.38 -21.71
N VAL A 31 0.58 -1.61 -20.90
CA VAL A 31 0.42 -0.98 -19.60
C VAL A 31 0.99 -1.88 -18.52
N MET A 32 1.83 -1.35 -17.65
CA MET A 32 2.26 -2.03 -16.45
C MET A 32 1.32 -1.69 -15.30
N PHE A 33 0.85 -2.71 -14.59
CA PHE A 33 -0.04 -2.57 -13.44
C PHE A 33 0.70 -2.84 -12.15
N ILE A 34 0.56 -1.96 -11.18
CA ILE A 34 1.10 -2.13 -9.83
C ILE A 34 -0.06 -2.04 -8.85
N THR A 35 -0.23 -3.07 -8.05
CA THR A 35 -1.24 -3.13 -7.00
C THR A 35 -0.59 -3.29 -5.63
N THR A 36 -1.23 -2.80 -4.60
CA THR A 36 -0.78 -2.96 -3.22
C THR A 36 -1.85 -3.64 -2.38
N ALA A 37 -1.43 -4.50 -1.47
CA ALA A 37 -2.32 -5.16 -0.53
C ALA A 37 -1.62 -5.39 0.80
N ASN A 38 -2.38 -5.42 1.88
CA ASN A 38 -1.86 -5.77 3.20
C ASN A 38 -1.78 -7.28 3.41
N LEU A 39 -2.67 -8.03 2.76
CA LEU A 39 -2.77 -9.48 2.83
C LEU A 39 -2.91 -10.05 1.43
N VAL A 40 -2.24 -11.15 1.16
CA VAL A 40 -2.29 -11.85 -0.13
C VAL A 40 -3.45 -12.87 -0.17
N ASP A 41 -3.74 -13.52 0.95
CA ASP A 41 -4.72 -14.62 1.01
C ASP A 41 -6.13 -14.25 0.52
N PRO A 42 -6.67 -13.04 0.80
CA PRO A 42 -7.98 -12.66 0.27
C PRO A 42 -8.02 -12.43 -1.24
N VAL A 43 -6.85 -12.30 -1.88
CA VAL A 43 -6.78 -12.11 -3.34
C VAL A 43 -7.12 -13.42 -4.04
N PRO A 44 -8.11 -13.46 -4.95
CA PRO A 44 -8.46 -14.66 -5.67
C PRO A 44 -7.26 -15.30 -6.37
N SER A 45 -7.13 -16.61 -6.31
CA SER A 45 -6.00 -17.36 -6.89
C SER A 45 -5.80 -17.05 -8.39
N ALA A 46 -6.89 -16.94 -9.14
CA ALA A 46 -6.84 -16.60 -10.55
C ALA A 46 -6.19 -15.23 -10.82
N LEU A 47 -6.35 -14.26 -9.94
CA LEU A 47 -5.65 -12.98 -10.02
C LEU A 47 -4.18 -13.12 -9.62
N ARG A 48 -3.90 -13.83 -8.53
CA ARG A 48 -2.51 -14.06 -8.07
C ARG A 48 -1.66 -14.77 -9.13
N ASP A 49 -2.24 -15.69 -9.87
CA ASP A 49 -1.54 -16.43 -10.95
C ASP A 49 -1.06 -15.51 -12.09
N ARG A 50 -1.65 -14.32 -12.21
CA ARG A 50 -1.30 -13.30 -13.20
C ARG A 50 -0.43 -12.18 -12.65
N MET A 51 -0.01 -12.27 -11.40
CA MET A 51 0.76 -11.26 -10.70
C MET A 51 2.12 -11.81 -10.26
N GLU A 52 3.12 -10.97 -10.29
CA GLU A 52 4.35 -11.18 -9.52
C GLU A 52 4.14 -10.59 -8.12
N VAL A 53 4.14 -11.45 -7.12
CA VAL A 53 3.94 -11.03 -5.72
C VAL A 53 5.29 -10.68 -5.11
N LEU A 54 5.48 -9.42 -4.79
CA LEU A 54 6.66 -8.91 -4.09
C LEU A 54 6.29 -8.62 -2.64
N GLU A 55 6.78 -9.43 -1.73
CA GLU A 55 6.56 -9.22 -0.31
C GLU A 55 7.57 -8.23 0.25
N LEU A 56 7.05 -7.15 0.84
CA LEU A 56 7.86 -6.22 1.61
C LEU A 56 7.81 -6.63 3.08
N PRO A 57 8.95 -6.96 3.70
CA PRO A 57 8.98 -7.35 5.10
C PRO A 57 8.53 -6.20 6.00
N GLY A 58 7.94 -6.54 7.14
CA GLY A 58 7.65 -5.56 8.19
C GLY A 58 8.94 -4.95 8.74
N TYR A 59 8.81 -3.78 9.36
CA TYR A 59 9.92 -3.09 10.00
C TYR A 59 10.27 -3.73 11.35
N ILE A 60 11.56 -3.79 11.66
CA ILE A 60 12.05 -4.11 13.00
C ILE A 60 11.82 -2.94 13.97
N GLU A 61 11.97 -3.19 15.26
CA GLU A 61 11.69 -2.20 16.31
C GLU A 61 12.49 -0.89 16.15
N GLU A 62 13.77 -1.01 15.83
CA GLU A 62 14.68 0.13 15.61
C GLU A 62 14.26 0.96 14.41
N GLU A 63 13.84 0.31 13.34
CA GLU A 63 13.32 1.01 12.16
C GLU A 63 12.00 1.71 12.47
N LYS A 64 11.11 1.07 13.21
CA LYS A 64 9.84 1.68 13.66
C LYS A 64 10.08 2.92 14.51
N LEU A 65 11.06 2.88 15.42
CA LEU A 65 11.46 4.04 16.22
C LEU A 65 11.92 5.20 15.33
N LEU A 66 12.81 4.93 14.38
CA LEU A 66 13.30 5.95 13.46
C LEU A 66 12.19 6.54 12.58
N ILE A 67 11.29 5.71 12.08
CA ILE A 67 10.12 6.15 11.30
C ILE A 67 9.22 7.05 12.15
N ALA A 68 8.95 6.65 13.40
CA ALA A 68 8.14 7.44 14.32
C ALA A 68 8.75 8.82 14.56
N GLN A 69 10.03 8.87 14.93
CA GLN A 69 10.74 10.11 15.23
C GLN A 69 10.88 11.04 14.02
N LYS A 70 11.25 10.46 12.87
CA LYS A 70 11.59 11.24 11.69
C LYS A 70 10.38 11.72 10.90
N TYR A 71 9.32 10.93 10.88
CA TYR A 71 8.17 11.18 10.02
C TYR A 71 6.84 11.32 10.77
N LEU A 72 6.50 10.35 11.63
CA LEU A 72 5.15 10.30 12.21
C LEU A 72 4.93 11.38 13.27
N ILE A 73 5.83 11.51 14.22
CA ILE A 73 5.72 12.52 15.30
C ILE A 73 5.72 13.95 14.73
N PRO A 74 6.67 14.34 13.87
CA PRO A 74 6.65 15.67 13.26
C PRO A 74 5.39 15.95 12.44
N ARG A 75 4.88 14.92 11.75
CA ARG A 75 3.62 15.03 10.99
C ARG A 75 2.44 15.30 11.92
N GLN A 76 2.33 14.56 13.02
CA GLN A 76 1.24 14.71 13.97
C GLN A 76 1.31 16.04 14.72
N ILE A 77 2.50 16.49 15.12
CA ILE A 77 2.70 17.81 15.73
C ILE A 77 2.13 18.91 14.82
N ARG A 78 2.46 18.86 13.53
CA ARG A 78 1.93 19.83 12.55
C ARG A 78 0.42 19.71 12.37
N ALA A 79 -0.09 18.48 12.26
CA ALA A 79 -1.51 18.23 12.06
C ALA A 79 -2.39 18.75 13.22
N HIS A 80 -1.84 18.78 14.42
CA HIS A 80 -2.50 19.32 15.61
C HIS A 80 -2.21 20.82 15.85
N GLY A 81 -1.57 21.50 14.89
CA GLY A 81 -1.28 22.92 15.00
C GLY A 81 -0.23 23.28 16.06
N LEU A 82 0.57 22.31 16.51
CA LEU A 82 1.60 22.52 17.51
C LEU A 82 2.93 22.92 16.87
N ARG A 83 3.71 23.70 17.60
CA ARG A 83 5.12 23.96 17.26
C ARG A 83 6.00 22.85 17.81
N LYS A 84 7.15 22.62 17.18
CA LYS A 84 8.10 21.53 17.54
C LYS A 84 8.52 21.52 19.01
N ASN A 85 8.55 22.68 19.65
CA ASN A 85 8.96 22.85 21.05
C ASN A 85 7.82 22.70 22.07
N GLN A 86 6.58 22.49 21.61
CA GLN A 86 5.41 22.37 22.49
C GLN A 86 5.13 20.93 22.91
N LEU A 87 5.65 19.96 22.17
CA LEU A 87 5.49 18.53 22.47
C LEU A 87 6.81 17.83 22.22
N LYS A 88 7.28 17.08 23.21
CA LYS A 88 8.39 16.15 23.10
C LYS A 88 7.93 14.76 23.55
N ILE A 89 8.21 13.76 22.76
CA ILE A 89 7.96 12.36 23.10
C ILE A 89 9.32 11.69 23.20
N GLU A 90 9.66 11.19 24.37
CA GLU A 90 10.93 10.51 24.63
C GLU A 90 10.99 9.17 23.90
N ASP A 91 12.19 8.74 23.54
CA ASP A 91 12.42 7.52 22.77
C ASP A 91 11.86 6.28 23.48
N ASP A 92 11.99 6.21 24.80
CA ASP A 92 11.45 5.11 25.59
C ASP A 92 9.91 5.02 25.52
N ALA A 93 9.25 6.18 25.47
CA ALA A 93 7.80 6.23 25.29
C ALA A 93 7.40 5.75 23.89
N VAL A 94 8.15 6.13 22.86
CA VAL A 94 7.92 5.65 21.48
C VAL A 94 8.13 4.15 21.39
N LEU A 95 9.22 3.63 21.97
CA LEU A 95 9.52 2.19 22.00
C LEU A 95 8.41 1.41 22.72
N ARG A 96 7.89 1.93 23.81
CA ARG A 96 6.78 1.31 24.51
C ARG A 96 5.51 1.24 23.64
N ILE A 97 5.20 2.30 22.90
CA ILE A 97 4.08 2.30 21.94
C ILE A 97 4.32 1.24 20.86
N VAL A 98 5.53 1.16 20.32
CA VAL A 98 5.88 0.18 19.30
C VAL A 98 5.71 -1.26 19.80
N ARG A 99 6.11 -1.53 21.05
CA ARG A 99 6.05 -2.88 21.65
C ARG A 99 4.65 -3.32 22.07
N GLU A 100 3.86 -2.40 22.58
CA GLU A 100 2.57 -2.71 23.21
C GLU A 100 1.36 -2.48 22.29
N TYR A 101 1.49 -1.64 21.25
CA TYR A 101 0.36 -1.18 20.45
C TYR A 101 0.52 -1.33 18.93
N THR A 102 1.60 -1.91 18.46
CA THR A 102 1.79 -2.15 17.01
C THR A 102 2.14 -3.59 16.65
#